data_c84fe498c1eb6f704624c36440a8c84b
#
_entry.id   c84fe498c1eb6f704624c36440a8c84b
#
_cell.length_a   1.000
_cell.length_b   1.000
_cell.length_c   1.000
_cell.angle_alpha   90.00
_cell.angle_beta   90.00
_cell.angle_gamma   90.00
#
_symmetry.space_group_name_H-M   'P 1'
#
loop_
_entity.id
_entity.type
_entity.pdbx_description
1 polymer ?
#
loop_
_entity_poly.entity_id
_entity_poly.type
_entity_poly.pdbx_seq_one_letter_code
_entity_poly.pdbx_strand_id
1 'polypeptide(L)'
;KWSQYLIKTLEGLGAGPRGIDIGCGNGYFTRALYRAGKEMCGTDISPEMLTRARELAAAEGVRAEFLLGDITKLKYSGRADFAVAVNDCLNYVPAQTLHAAFSRVRACLKKGGAFVFDISTAYKLKNVLGDNLFADDGEDITWLWFNKWKGDRVEMDITVFTRQHDGLFSRADERQVQFAHEIPSVKNCLEGAGFKVLRTEGHLGEELKEDSLRANFICLAV
;
A
#
# COMPACT_ATOMS: atom_id res chain seq x y z
N LYS A 1 -8.30 -12.94 2.22
CA LYS A 1 -9.46 -12.01 2.13
C LYS A 1 -9.12 -10.80 1.23
N TRP A 2 -8.05 -10.05 1.51
CA TRP A 2 -7.65 -8.85 0.77
C TRP A 2 -7.39 -9.12 -0.72
N SER A 3 -6.55 -10.11 -1.04
CA SER A 3 -6.26 -10.48 -2.43
C SER A 3 -7.50 -10.86 -3.22
N GLN A 4 -8.43 -11.58 -2.59
CA GLN A 4 -9.72 -11.95 -3.21
C GLN A 4 -10.60 -10.71 -3.48
N TYR A 5 -10.63 -9.74 -2.56
CA TYR A 5 -11.33 -8.48 -2.76
C TYR A 5 -10.76 -7.70 -3.95
N LEU A 6 -9.42 -7.58 -4.04
CA LEU A 6 -8.76 -6.92 -5.18
C LEU A 6 -9.07 -7.61 -6.50
N ILE A 7 -8.94 -8.94 -6.56
CA ILE A 7 -9.21 -9.72 -7.76
C ILE A 7 -10.67 -9.48 -8.23
N LYS A 8 -11.64 -9.64 -7.34
CA LYS A 8 -13.06 -9.40 -7.67
C LYS A 8 -13.34 -7.96 -8.11
N THR A 9 -12.70 -6.98 -7.46
CA THR A 9 -12.84 -5.57 -7.83
C THR A 9 -12.32 -5.31 -9.24
N LEU A 10 -11.11 -5.80 -9.55
CA LEU A 10 -10.50 -5.67 -10.88
C LEU A 10 -11.29 -6.40 -11.96
N GLU A 11 -11.80 -7.60 -11.67
CA GLU A 11 -12.69 -8.36 -12.58
C GLU A 11 -14.00 -7.60 -12.83
N GLY A 12 -14.64 -7.08 -11.79
CA GLY A 12 -15.86 -6.27 -11.89
C GLY A 12 -15.68 -4.96 -12.67
N LEU A 13 -14.45 -4.45 -12.75
CA LEU A 13 -14.09 -3.30 -13.60
C LEU A 13 -13.70 -3.68 -15.02
N GLY A 14 -13.63 -4.98 -15.34
CA GLY A 14 -13.12 -5.45 -16.62
C GLY A 14 -11.64 -5.11 -16.86
N ALA A 15 -10.84 -5.01 -15.78
CA ALA A 15 -9.44 -4.64 -15.89
C ALA A 15 -8.65 -5.67 -16.70
N GLY A 16 -7.89 -5.19 -17.71
CA GLY A 16 -7.04 -6.01 -18.56
C GLY A 16 -5.93 -6.73 -17.78
N PRO A 17 -5.03 -7.44 -18.48
CA PRO A 17 -4.07 -8.33 -17.81
C PRO A 17 -2.90 -7.63 -17.13
N ARG A 18 -2.45 -6.45 -17.59
CA ARG A 18 -1.21 -5.81 -17.13
C ARG A 18 -1.42 -4.92 -15.93
N GLY A 19 -0.76 -5.24 -14.80
CA GLY A 19 -0.90 -4.53 -13.54
C GLY A 19 0.42 -4.05 -12.94
N ILE A 20 0.34 -2.95 -12.20
CA ILE A 20 1.41 -2.43 -11.36
C ILE A 20 0.97 -2.51 -9.91
N ASP A 21 1.80 -3.09 -9.05
CA ASP A 21 1.64 -3.11 -7.59
C ASP A 21 2.63 -2.09 -6.99
N ILE A 22 2.10 -0.97 -6.50
CA ILE A 22 2.87 0.18 -6.02
C ILE A 22 3.01 0.08 -4.51
N GLY A 23 4.26 0.14 -4.00
CA GLY A 23 4.57 -0.17 -2.60
C GLY A 23 4.34 -1.64 -2.32
N CYS A 24 4.82 -2.51 -3.20
CA CYS A 24 4.53 -3.95 -3.19
C CYS A 24 5.12 -4.69 -1.98
N GLY A 25 6.05 -4.07 -1.24
CA GLY A 25 6.74 -4.69 -0.12
C GLY A 25 7.40 -6.02 -0.53
N ASN A 26 7.10 -7.08 0.19
CA ASN A 26 7.57 -8.44 -0.11
C ASN A 26 6.85 -9.11 -1.31
N GLY A 27 6.04 -8.37 -2.06
CA GLY A 27 5.37 -8.83 -3.27
C GLY A 27 4.17 -9.76 -3.04
N TYR A 28 3.55 -9.74 -1.87
CA TYR A 28 2.41 -10.61 -1.57
C TYR A 28 1.24 -10.42 -2.56
N PHE A 29 0.82 -9.18 -2.80
CA PHE A 29 -0.28 -8.88 -3.71
C PHE A 29 0.14 -9.06 -5.17
N THR A 30 1.36 -8.70 -5.52
CA THR A 30 1.96 -8.98 -6.83
C THR A 30 1.83 -10.46 -7.19
N ARG A 31 2.27 -11.36 -6.28
CA ARG A 31 2.19 -12.81 -6.48
C ARG A 31 0.74 -13.32 -6.52
N ALA A 32 -0.13 -12.78 -5.67
CA ALA A 32 -1.54 -13.17 -5.65
C ALA A 32 -2.26 -12.81 -6.95
N LEU A 33 -2.03 -11.61 -7.48
CA LEU A 33 -2.61 -11.14 -8.75
C LEU A 33 -2.02 -11.92 -9.95
N TYR A 34 -0.72 -12.23 -9.92
CA TYR A 34 -0.10 -13.08 -10.94
C TYR A 34 -0.78 -14.47 -11.00
N ARG A 35 -1.03 -15.10 -9.85
CA ARG A 35 -1.74 -16.39 -9.78
C ARG A 35 -3.19 -16.30 -10.27
N ALA A 36 -3.79 -15.12 -10.21
CA ALA A 36 -5.10 -14.83 -10.80
C ALA A 36 -5.03 -14.52 -12.31
N GLY A 37 -3.89 -14.81 -12.97
CA GLY A 37 -3.72 -14.67 -14.42
C GLY A 37 -3.33 -13.26 -14.88
N LYS A 38 -2.86 -12.38 -13.97
CA LYS A 38 -2.40 -11.03 -14.34
C LYS A 38 -0.87 -11.01 -14.60
N GLU A 39 -0.45 -10.15 -15.52
CA GLU A 39 0.95 -9.84 -15.79
C GLU A 39 1.36 -8.70 -14.83
N MET A 40 2.22 -8.96 -13.86
CA MET A 40 2.47 -8.05 -12.75
C MET A 40 3.89 -7.47 -12.75
N CYS A 41 3.97 -6.19 -12.40
CA CYS A 41 5.20 -5.50 -12.00
C CYS A 41 4.98 -4.92 -10.61
N GLY A 42 5.82 -5.31 -9.63
CA GLY A 42 5.85 -4.70 -8.30
C GLY A 42 6.88 -3.58 -8.22
N THR A 43 6.54 -2.48 -7.55
CA THR A 43 7.48 -1.39 -7.27
C THR A 43 7.51 -1.08 -5.79
N ASP A 44 8.68 -0.85 -5.22
CA ASP A 44 8.86 -0.43 -3.83
C ASP A 44 10.08 0.47 -3.68
N ILE A 45 10.10 1.27 -2.62
CA ILE A 45 11.24 2.15 -2.30
C ILE A 45 12.36 1.40 -1.55
N SER A 46 12.05 0.25 -0.91
CA SER A 46 13.00 -0.55 -0.14
C SER A 46 13.66 -1.63 -1.01
N PRO A 47 15.00 -1.57 -1.22
CA PRO A 47 15.74 -2.62 -1.90
C PRO A 47 15.65 -3.98 -1.17
N GLU A 48 15.58 -3.97 0.16
CA GLU A 48 15.50 -5.16 1.00
C GLU A 48 14.18 -5.88 0.78
N MET A 49 13.06 -5.12 0.76
CA MET A 49 11.73 -5.68 0.49
C MET A 49 11.66 -6.26 -0.92
N LEU A 50 12.25 -5.59 -1.91
CA LEU A 50 12.31 -6.09 -3.29
C LEU A 50 13.17 -7.34 -3.43
N THR A 51 14.27 -7.45 -2.66
CA THR A 51 15.07 -8.67 -2.60
C THR A 51 14.22 -9.82 -2.08
N ARG A 52 13.51 -9.60 -0.97
CA ARG A 52 12.59 -10.59 -0.41
C ARG A 52 11.45 -10.96 -1.36
N ALA A 53 10.90 -9.97 -2.08
CA ALA A 53 9.85 -10.20 -3.07
C ALA A 53 10.32 -11.12 -4.20
N ARG A 54 11.54 -10.92 -4.72
CA ARG A 54 12.15 -11.77 -5.76
C ARG A 54 12.39 -13.20 -5.27
N GLU A 55 12.91 -13.37 -4.05
CA GLU A 55 13.11 -14.69 -3.45
C GLU A 55 11.80 -15.47 -3.34
N LEU A 56 10.76 -14.83 -2.79
CA LEU A 56 9.46 -15.44 -2.63
C LEU A 56 8.79 -15.75 -3.98
N ALA A 57 8.92 -14.84 -4.95
CA ALA A 57 8.40 -15.06 -6.29
C ALA A 57 9.10 -16.24 -6.98
N ALA A 58 10.41 -16.34 -6.87
CA ALA A 58 11.19 -17.46 -7.43
C ALA A 58 10.80 -18.79 -6.77
N ALA A 59 10.68 -18.84 -5.45
CA ALA A 59 10.26 -20.02 -4.71
C ALA A 59 8.85 -20.51 -5.10
N GLU A 60 7.97 -19.59 -5.51
CA GLU A 60 6.59 -19.85 -5.89
C GLU A 60 6.38 -19.99 -7.42
N GLY A 61 7.44 -19.89 -8.23
CA GLY A 61 7.38 -19.98 -9.68
C GLY A 61 6.66 -18.79 -10.34
N VAL A 62 6.58 -17.64 -9.65
CA VAL A 62 5.93 -16.42 -10.15
C VAL A 62 6.92 -15.59 -10.98
N ARG A 63 6.53 -15.26 -12.21
CA ARG A 63 7.32 -14.43 -13.15
C ARG A 63 6.83 -12.99 -13.14
N ALA A 64 7.06 -12.27 -12.05
CA ALA A 64 6.78 -10.85 -11.94
C ALA A 64 8.09 -10.05 -11.91
N GLU A 65 8.07 -8.84 -12.49
CA GLU A 65 9.16 -7.89 -12.33
C GLU A 65 9.05 -7.17 -10.98
N PHE A 66 10.21 -6.83 -10.40
CA PHE A 66 10.28 -6.02 -9.17
C PHE A 66 11.30 -4.89 -9.36
N LEU A 67 10.82 -3.65 -9.33
CA LEU A 67 11.58 -2.45 -9.65
C LEU A 67 11.68 -1.52 -8.44
N LEU A 68 12.87 -0.99 -8.21
CA LEU A 68 13.07 0.07 -7.23
C LEU A 68 12.39 1.35 -7.73
N GLY A 69 11.48 1.92 -6.94
CA GLY A 69 10.75 3.11 -7.35
C GLY A 69 10.03 3.80 -6.22
N ASP A 70 10.14 5.12 -6.23
CA ASP A 70 9.35 6.04 -5.41
C ASP A 70 8.09 6.43 -6.19
N ILE A 71 6.91 6.31 -5.60
CA ILE A 71 5.62 6.63 -6.23
C ILE A 71 5.58 8.05 -6.81
N THR A 72 6.26 9.00 -6.17
CA THR A 72 6.32 10.42 -6.63
C THR A 72 7.21 10.60 -7.86
N LYS A 73 8.02 9.60 -8.20
CA LYS A 73 8.96 9.58 -9.34
C LYS A 73 8.72 8.38 -10.25
N LEU A 74 7.62 7.67 -10.05
CA LEU A 74 7.30 6.44 -10.75
C LEU A 74 7.42 6.62 -12.27
N LYS A 75 8.17 5.72 -12.89
CA LYS A 75 8.30 5.59 -14.34
C LYS A 75 8.03 4.14 -14.71
N TYR A 76 7.07 3.93 -15.58
CA TYR A 76 6.74 2.62 -16.09
C TYR A 76 6.77 2.68 -17.63
N SER A 77 7.54 1.79 -18.25
CA SER A 77 7.82 1.83 -19.70
C SER A 77 6.66 1.35 -20.57
N GLY A 78 5.59 0.93 -20.02
CA GLY A 78 4.36 0.52 -20.71
C GLY A 78 3.14 1.20 -20.09
N ARG A 79 2.01 1.16 -20.77
CA ARG A 79 0.74 1.57 -20.19
C ARG A 79 0.07 0.34 -19.57
N ALA A 80 -0.09 0.35 -18.26
CA ALA A 80 -0.78 -0.70 -17.53
C ALA A 80 -2.31 -0.57 -17.69
N ASP A 81 -2.99 -1.69 -17.55
CA ASP A 81 -4.44 -1.77 -17.53
C ASP A 81 -5.00 -1.43 -16.15
N PHE A 82 -4.20 -1.67 -15.11
CA PHE A 82 -4.54 -1.28 -13.74
C PHE A 82 -3.29 -1.04 -12.88
N ALA A 83 -3.50 -0.31 -11.79
CA ALA A 83 -2.54 -0.16 -10.69
C ALA A 83 -3.23 -0.47 -9.37
N VAL A 84 -2.49 -1.02 -8.42
CA VAL A 84 -2.91 -1.17 -7.03
C VAL A 84 -1.85 -0.53 -6.12
N ALA A 85 -2.29 0.04 -4.98
CA ALA A 85 -1.41 0.52 -3.92
C ALA A 85 -2.09 0.21 -2.58
N VAL A 86 -1.80 -0.95 -2.01
CA VAL A 86 -2.55 -1.51 -0.89
C VAL A 86 -1.71 -1.57 0.39
N ASN A 87 -2.39 -1.81 1.50
CA ASN A 87 -1.82 -1.76 2.85
C ASN A 87 -1.26 -0.37 3.19
N ASP A 88 -2.14 0.63 3.06
CA ASP A 88 -1.86 2.01 3.48
C ASP A 88 -0.54 2.61 2.93
N CYS A 89 -0.05 2.07 1.80
CA CYS A 89 1.15 2.58 1.12
C CYS A 89 1.10 4.11 0.91
N LEU A 90 -0.06 4.67 0.61
CA LEU A 90 -0.21 6.11 0.37
C LEU A 90 -0.15 6.95 1.64
N ASN A 91 -0.29 6.37 2.83
CA ASN A 91 -0.09 7.11 4.06
C ASN A 91 1.39 7.45 4.32
N TYR A 92 2.34 6.84 3.61
CA TYR A 92 3.76 7.24 3.65
C TYR A 92 4.07 8.44 2.75
N VAL A 93 3.11 8.89 1.93
CA VAL A 93 3.27 10.03 1.03
C VAL A 93 2.76 11.31 1.73
N PRO A 94 3.60 12.36 1.88
CA PRO A 94 3.14 13.61 2.45
C PRO A 94 2.00 14.25 1.64
N ALA A 95 1.05 14.94 2.32
CA ALA A 95 -0.12 15.53 1.68
C ALA A 95 0.25 16.47 0.51
N GLN A 96 1.34 17.23 0.64
CA GLN A 96 1.83 18.17 -0.37
C GLN A 96 2.26 17.49 -1.68
N THR A 97 2.66 16.22 -1.62
CA THR A 97 3.16 15.44 -2.77
C THR A 97 2.13 14.44 -3.30
N LEU A 98 0.98 14.30 -2.64
CA LEU A 98 -0.04 13.31 -2.98
C LEU A 98 -0.58 13.49 -4.41
N HIS A 99 -0.86 14.73 -4.83
CA HIS A 99 -1.27 15.03 -6.20
C HIS A 99 -0.20 14.62 -7.23
N ALA A 100 1.08 14.89 -6.94
CA ALA A 100 2.19 14.47 -7.81
C ALA A 100 2.28 12.94 -7.90
N ALA A 101 2.13 12.23 -6.78
CA ALA A 101 2.08 10.77 -6.75
C ALA A 101 0.95 10.23 -7.64
N PHE A 102 -0.28 10.73 -7.49
CA PHE A 102 -1.41 10.32 -8.33
C PHE A 102 -1.18 10.65 -9.81
N SER A 103 -0.59 11.80 -10.13
CA SER A 103 -0.26 12.16 -11.52
C SER A 103 0.73 11.17 -12.13
N ARG A 104 1.70 10.65 -11.34
CA ARG A 104 2.63 9.61 -11.80
C ARG A 104 1.94 8.29 -12.04
N VAL A 105 1.07 7.87 -11.13
CA VAL A 105 0.26 6.65 -11.33
C VAL A 105 -0.61 6.78 -12.57
N ARG A 106 -1.27 7.95 -12.75
CA ARG A 106 -2.09 8.23 -13.95
C ARG A 106 -1.30 8.10 -15.24
N ALA A 107 -0.06 8.60 -15.27
CA ALA A 107 0.82 8.51 -16.44
C ALA A 107 1.21 7.07 -16.80
N CYS A 108 1.22 6.15 -15.84
CA CYS A 108 1.50 4.74 -16.05
C CYS A 108 0.29 3.95 -16.59
N LEU A 109 -0.91 4.51 -16.50
CA LEU A 109 -2.14 3.83 -16.88
C LEU A 109 -2.62 4.20 -18.29
N LYS A 110 -3.26 3.26 -18.94
CA LYS A 110 -4.07 3.54 -20.15
C LYS A 110 -5.29 4.40 -19.77
N LYS A 111 -5.87 5.09 -20.73
CA LYS A 111 -7.19 5.68 -20.55
C LYS A 111 -8.20 4.58 -20.21
N GLY A 112 -9.02 4.79 -19.19
CA GLY A 112 -9.93 3.79 -18.64
C GLY A 112 -9.26 2.75 -17.74
N GLY A 113 -7.94 2.83 -17.51
CA GLY A 113 -7.25 1.92 -16.61
C GLY A 113 -7.70 2.12 -15.15
N ALA A 114 -7.78 1.01 -14.41
CA ALA A 114 -8.23 1.04 -13.02
C ALA A 114 -7.10 1.43 -12.05
N PHE A 115 -7.43 2.19 -11.01
CA PHE A 115 -6.56 2.39 -9.86
C PHE A 115 -7.31 2.05 -8.57
N VAL A 116 -6.84 1.02 -7.85
CA VAL A 116 -7.44 0.55 -6.61
C VAL A 116 -6.40 0.68 -5.50
N PHE A 117 -6.73 1.42 -4.46
CA PHE A 117 -5.83 1.59 -3.33
C PHE A 117 -6.62 1.78 -2.04
N ASP A 118 -5.92 1.71 -0.92
CA ASP A 118 -6.45 2.02 0.39
C ASP A 118 -5.57 2.98 1.16
N ILE A 119 -6.19 3.61 2.15
CA ILE A 119 -5.51 4.38 3.18
C ILE A 119 -6.00 3.95 4.58
N SER A 120 -5.11 4.01 5.55
CA SER A 120 -5.49 4.15 6.96
C SER A 120 -6.15 5.52 7.13
N THR A 121 -7.36 5.56 7.69
CA THR A 121 -8.11 6.81 7.85
C THR A 121 -7.44 7.74 8.86
N ALA A 122 -7.75 9.04 8.78
CA ALA A 122 -7.32 10.00 9.79
C ALA A 122 -7.84 9.60 11.20
N TYR A 123 -9.05 9.03 11.26
CA TYR A 123 -9.61 8.49 12.51
C TYR A 123 -8.70 7.41 13.11
N LYS A 124 -8.29 6.40 12.31
CA LYS A 124 -7.39 5.34 12.77
C LYS A 124 -6.06 5.89 13.25
N LEU A 125 -5.42 6.75 12.44
CA LEU A 125 -4.11 7.27 12.77
C LEU A 125 -4.11 8.11 14.04
N LYS A 126 -5.17 8.92 14.25
CA LYS A 126 -5.30 9.78 15.44
C LYS A 126 -5.81 9.04 16.67
N ASN A 127 -6.91 8.28 16.54
CA ASN A 127 -7.64 7.79 17.70
C ASN A 127 -7.29 6.35 18.09
N VAL A 128 -6.74 5.56 17.16
CA VAL A 128 -6.36 4.16 17.41
C VAL A 128 -4.84 4.02 17.56
N LEU A 129 -4.07 4.60 16.65
CA LEU A 129 -2.60 4.52 16.69
C LEU A 129 -1.99 5.63 17.54
N GLY A 130 -2.47 6.87 17.39
CA GLY A 130 -1.87 8.06 18.00
C GLY A 130 -1.69 7.94 19.52
N ASP A 131 -0.48 8.25 19.98
CA ASP A 131 -0.06 8.23 21.39
C ASP A 131 -0.25 6.89 22.12
N ASN A 132 -0.44 5.80 21.37
CA ASN A 132 -0.58 4.44 21.89
C ASN A 132 0.73 3.64 21.75
N LEU A 133 0.87 2.66 22.65
CA LEU A 133 1.87 1.60 22.61
C LEU A 133 1.20 0.28 22.28
N PHE A 134 1.74 -0.41 21.30
CA PHE A 134 1.41 -1.80 21.01
C PHE A 134 2.64 -2.67 21.26
N ALA A 135 2.44 -3.87 21.76
CA ALA A 135 3.51 -4.83 22.00
C ALA A 135 2.97 -6.25 21.85
N ASP A 136 3.85 -7.14 21.45
CA ASP A 136 3.62 -8.57 21.49
C ASP A 136 4.88 -9.25 21.97
N ASP A 137 4.74 -10.18 22.92
CA ASP A 137 5.85 -10.90 23.55
C ASP A 137 5.76 -12.38 23.19
N GLY A 138 6.25 -12.70 22.00
CA GLY A 138 6.34 -14.07 21.51
C GLY A 138 7.66 -14.75 21.91
N GLU A 139 7.69 -16.08 21.86
CA GLU A 139 8.86 -16.87 22.24
C GLU A 139 10.10 -16.54 21.40
N ASP A 140 9.95 -16.37 20.09
CA ASP A 140 11.05 -16.11 19.15
C ASP A 140 11.14 -14.65 18.72
N ILE A 141 10.04 -13.91 18.78
CA ILE A 141 9.96 -12.51 18.36
C ILE A 141 9.14 -11.74 19.37
N THR A 142 9.76 -10.70 19.95
CA THR A 142 9.09 -9.68 20.74
C THR A 142 9.18 -8.36 20.00
N TRP A 143 8.11 -7.61 19.92
CA TRP A 143 8.14 -6.29 19.32
C TRP A 143 7.42 -5.26 20.17
N LEU A 144 7.92 -4.03 20.10
CA LEU A 144 7.37 -2.84 20.75
C LEU A 144 7.12 -1.80 19.66
N TRP A 145 5.94 -1.20 19.65
CA TRP A 145 5.54 -0.21 18.67
C TRP A 145 4.98 1.02 19.37
N PHE A 146 5.83 2.04 19.52
CA PHE A 146 5.49 3.31 20.13
C PHE A 146 5.00 4.28 19.06
N ASN A 147 3.85 4.89 19.31
CA ASN A 147 3.26 5.85 18.38
C ASN A 147 3.16 7.22 19.02
N LYS A 148 3.36 8.26 18.23
CA LYS A 148 3.17 9.64 18.64
C LYS A 148 2.43 10.44 17.59
N TRP A 149 1.27 10.98 17.97
CA TRP A 149 0.49 11.87 17.13
C TRP A 149 1.14 13.25 17.04
N LYS A 150 1.24 13.81 15.82
CA LYS A 150 1.85 15.11 15.52
C LYS A 150 0.94 16.05 14.72
N GLY A 151 -0.38 15.98 14.95
CA GLY A 151 -1.38 16.85 14.35
C GLY A 151 -1.87 16.38 12.97
N ASP A 152 -0.97 16.10 12.05
CA ASP A 152 -1.27 15.62 10.68
C ASP A 152 -0.68 14.25 10.36
N ARG A 153 0.05 13.65 11.31
CA ARG A 153 0.74 12.38 11.12
C ARG A 153 0.95 11.64 12.43
N VAL A 154 1.22 10.36 12.30
CA VAL A 154 1.72 9.52 13.39
C VAL A 154 3.19 9.18 13.12
N GLU A 155 4.05 9.44 14.08
CA GLU A 155 5.44 8.98 14.12
C GLU A 155 5.46 7.66 14.90
N MET A 156 6.10 6.65 14.33
CA MET A 156 6.12 5.28 14.84
C MET A 156 7.56 4.84 15.06
N ASP A 157 7.92 4.53 16.29
CA ASP A 157 9.20 3.92 16.65
C ASP A 157 8.93 2.44 16.95
N ILE A 158 9.47 1.54 16.13
CA ILE A 158 9.27 0.10 16.21
C ILE A 158 10.58 -0.55 16.61
N THR A 159 10.57 -1.33 17.69
CA THR A 159 11.70 -2.15 18.11
C THR A 159 11.31 -3.61 18.01
N VAL A 160 12.13 -4.42 17.36
CA VAL A 160 11.95 -5.86 17.22
C VAL A 160 13.12 -6.60 17.84
N PHE A 161 12.85 -7.54 18.71
CA PHE A 161 13.82 -8.49 19.24
C PHE A 161 13.57 -9.85 18.63
N THR A 162 14.58 -10.42 17.99
CA THR A 162 14.50 -11.75 17.36
C THR A 162 15.47 -12.70 18.04
N ARG A 163 14.97 -13.84 18.55
CA ARG A 163 15.77 -14.88 19.17
C ARG A 163 16.73 -15.51 18.16
N GLN A 164 17.97 -15.67 18.57
CA GLN A 164 19.02 -16.30 17.80
C GLN A 164 19.21 -17.78 18.24
N HIS A 165 19.93 -18.55 17.45
CA HIS A 165 20.19 -19.97 17.74
C HIS A 165 20.95 -20.22 19.05
N ASP A 166 21.73 -19.24 19.51
CA ASP A 166 22.47 -19.26 20.77
C ASP A 166 21.63 -18.84 22.00
N GLY A 167 20.35 -18.52 21.78
CA GLY A 167 19.43 -18.07 22.82
C GLY A 167 19.49 -16.58 23.14
N LEU A 168 20.40 -15.84 22.52
CA LEU A 168 20.45 -14.36 22.62
C LEU A 168 19.40 -13.73 21.71
N PHE A 169 19.14 -12.44 21.92
CA PHE A 169 18.23 -11.68 21.08
C PHE A 169 18.98 -10.61 20.29
N SER A 170 18.77 -10.59 18.97
CA SER A 170 19.15 -9.44 18.16
C SER A 170 18.07 -8.37 18.27
N ARG A 171 18.47 -7.09 18.25
CA ARG A 171 17.56 -5.94 18.23
C ARG A 171 17.65 -5.23 16.91
N ALA A 172 16.49 -4.89 16.35
CA ALA A 172 16.36 -4.01 15.21
C ALA A 172 15.40 -2.87 15.58
N ASP A 173 15.75 -1.66 15.19
CA ASP A 173 14.92 -0.47 15.40
C ASP A 173 14.56 0.12 14.03
N GLU A 174 13.29 0.51 13.86
CA GLU A 174 12.78 1.15 12.66
C GLU A 174 11.93 2.36 13.04
N ARG A 175 12.07 3.45 12.30
CA ARG A 175 11.22 4.62 12.44
C ARG A 175 10.41 4.82 11.18
N GLN A 176 9.11 4.95 11.35
CA GLN A 176 8.15 5.18 10.26
C GLN A 176 7.31 6.42 10.54
N VAL A 177 6.76 7.01 9.48
CA VAL A 177 5.83 8.14 9.57
C VAL A 177 4.68 7.90 8.62
N GLN A 178 3.45 7.92 9.13
CA GLN A 178 2.25 7.89 8.31
C GLN A 178 1.48 9.20 8.43
N PHE A 179 1.11 9.78 7.29
CA PHE A 179 0.35 11.01 7.18
C PHE A 179 -1.15 10.72 7.15
N ALA A 180 -1.90 11.52 7.91
CA ALA A 180 -3.34 11.45 7.92
C ALA A 180 -3.91 12.21 6.71
N HIS A 181 -4.63 11.49 5.86
CA HIS A 181 -5.28 12.07 4.69
C HIS A 181 -6.79 12.12 4.90
N GLU A 182 -7.34 13.31 4.77
CA GLU A 182 -8.79 13.49 4.76
C GLU A 182 -9.37 12.99 3.44
N ILE A 183 -10.43 12.19 3.49
CA ILE A 183 -11.05 11.57 2.31
C ILE A 183 -11.44 12.59 1.23
N PRO A 184 -12.04 13.76 1.55
CA PRO A 184 -12.32 14.77 0.55
C PRO A 184 -11.07 15.30 -0.14
N SER A 185 -9.97 15.50 0.60
CA SER A 185 -8.69 15.96 0.04
C SER A 185 -8.09 14.94 -0.92
N VAL A 186 -8.16 13.65 -0.58
CA VAL A 186 -7.71 12.55 -1.46
C VAL A 186 -8.51 12.56 -2.75
N LYS A 187 -9.85 12.70 -2.69
CA LYS A 187 -10.72 12.77 -3.87
C LYS A 187 -10.35 13.94 -4.78
N ASN A 188 -10.18 15.13 -4.22
CA ASN A 188 -9.78 16.34 -4.97
C ASN A 188 -8.42 16.13 -5.66
N CYS A 189 -7.45 15.54 -4.98
CA CYS A 189 -6.14 15.23 -5.57
C CYS A 189 -6.25 14.21 -6.71
N LEU A 190 -7.09 13.18 -6.58
CA LEU A 190 -7.35 12.18 -7.63
C LEU A 190 -7.97 12.82 -8.87
N GLU A 191 -9.02 13.63 -8.70
CA GLU A 191 -9.71 14.31 -9.78
C GLU A 191 -8.76 15.28 -10.50
N GLY A 192 -7.98 16.07 -9.74
CA GLY A 192 -6.96 16.94 -10.30
C GLY A 192 -5.85 16.20 -11.05
N ALA A 193 -5.55 14.96 -10.70
CA ALA A 193 -4.57 14.11 -11.37
C ALA A 193 -5.14 13.35 -12.57
N GLY A 194 -6.43 13.51 -12.93
CA GLY A 194 -7.07 12.86 -14.07
C GLY A 194 -7.64 11.47 -13.75
N PHE A 195 -8.15 11.29 -12.53
CA PHE A 195 -8.93 10.11 -12.17
C PHE A 195 -10.39 10.46 -11.91
N LYS A 196 -11.28 9.56 -12.28
CA LYS A 196 -12.67 9.55 -11.84
C LYS A 196 -12.80 8.56 -10.68
N VAL A 197 -13.18 9.04 -9.50
CA VAL A 197 -13.48 8.18 -8.35
C VAL A 197 -14.85 7.53 -8.56
N LEU A 198 -14.89 6.21 -8.68
CA LEU A 198 -16.12 5.45 -8.85
C LEU A 198 -16.77 5.13 -7.52
N ARG A 199 -15.97 4.69 -6.55
CA ARG A 199 -16.43 4.31 -5.20
C ARG A 199 -15.35 4.65 -4.17
N THR A 200 -15.83 4.98 -2.98
CA THR A 200 -15.02 5.04 -1.76
C THR A 200 -15.77 4.24 -0.71
N GLU A 201 -15.15 3.22 -0.18
CA GLU A 201 -15.80 2.24 0.71
C GLU A 201 -14.87 1.90 1.89
N GLY A 202 -15.41 1.31 2.94
CA GLY A 202 -14.65 0.82 4.09
C GLY A 202 -13.83 -0.42 3.77
N HIS A 203 -13.34 -1.10 4.80
CA HIS A 203 -12.50 -2.28 4.64
C HIS A 203 -13.20 -3.38 3.84
N LEU A 204 -12.56 -3.84 2.75
CA LEU A 204 -13.04 -4.95 1.89
C LEU A 204 -14.46 -4.76 1.32
N GLY A 205 -14.87 -3.51 1.07
CA GLY A 205 -16.18 -3.21 0.49
C GLY A 205 -17.28 -2.93 1.50
N GLU A 206 -16.96 -2.81 2.79
CA GLU A 206 -17.89 -2.38 3.81
C GLU A 206 -18.36 -0.93 3.60
N GLU A 207 -19.44 -0.56 4.24
CA GLU A 207 -19.87 0.84 4.26
C GLU A 207 -18.82 1.71 4.95
N LEU A 208 -18.43 2.83 4.31
CA LEU A 208 -17.52 3.79 4.90
C LEU A 208 -18.25 4.66 5.92
N LYS A 209 -17.77 4.64 7.16
CA LYS A 209 -18.28 5.39 8.31
C LYS A 209 -17.22 6.35 8.83
N GLU A 210 -17.61 7.28 9.70
CA GLU A 210 -16.70 8.24 10.31
C GLU A 210 -15.59 7.58 11.14
N ASP A 211 -15.88 6.45 11.77
CA ASP A 211 -14.97 5.65 12.59
C ASP A 211 -14.30 4.49 11.82
N SER A 212 -14.53 4.36 10.51
CA SER A 212 -13.87 3.35 9.69
C SER A 212 -12.36 3.48 9.79
N LEU A 213 -11.68 2.34 10.01
CA LEU A 213 -10.22 2.34 10.16
C LEU A 213 -9.48 2.38 8.83
N ARG A 214 -10.15 2.07 7.74
CA ARG A 214 -9.59 1.99 6.39
C ARG A 214 -10.60 2.51 5.38
N ALA A 215 -10.10 3.23 4.39
CA ALA A 215 -10.88 3.66 3.24
C ALA A 215 -10.25 3.13 1.96
N ASN A 216 -11.03 2.40 1.14
CA ASN A 216 -10.65 1.91 -0.17
C ASN A 216 -11.16 2.87 -1.24
N PHE A 217 -10.35 3.14 -2.23
CA PHE A 217 -10.67 3.97 -3.37
C PHE A 217 -10.62 3.15 -4.65
N ILE A 218 -11.68 3.20 -5.44
CA ILE A 218 -11.78 2.55 -6.73
C ILE A 218 -11.95 3.63 -7.78
N CYS A 219 -10.97 3.79 -8.67
CA CYS A 219 -10.86 4.89 -9.60
C CYS A 219 -10.61 4.41 -11.04
N LEU A 220 -10.98 5.24 -12.01
CA LEU A 220 -10.61 5.07 -13.41
C LEU A 220 -9.80 6.26 -13.91
N ALA A 221 -8.77 5.99 -14.70
CA ALA A 221 -7.99 6.98 -15.42
C ALA A 221 -8.82 7.61 -16.56
N VAL A 222 -9.05 8.91 -16.58
CA VAL A 222 -9.84 9.63 -17.59
C VAL A 222 -8.97 10.39 -18.58
#